data_bf4810aec86f7de09ab6655defa9675a
#
_entry.id   bf4810aec86f7de09ab6655defa9675a
#
_cell.length_a   1.000
_cell.length_b   1.000
_cell.length_c   1.000
_cell.angle_alpha   90.00
_cell.angle_beta   90.00
_cell.angle_gamma   90.00
#
_symmetry.space_group_name_H-M   'P 1'
#
loop_
_entity.id
_entity.type
_entity.pdbx_description
1 polymer ?
#
loop_
_entity_poly.entity_id
_entity_poly.type
_entity_poly.pdbx_seq_one_letter_code
_entity_poly.pdbx_strand_id
1 'polypeptide(L)'
;PYVRQPDTGIREQLNVYGNDSDPPVATCSRDYIYVASLATAHHKAMETVPEAESEQLEVFNVGTGRGVSTKEIVDAFEKATGVKVNWTYAPRRAGDIEKVWADPKKANEVLGWKAETSLEDTLKSAWNWQVKLRERGIQ
;
A
#
# COMPACT_ATOMS: atom_id res chain seq x y z
N PRO A 1 -3.27 6.13 4.73
CA PRO A 1 -4.09 7.27 5.17
C PRO A 1 -3.29 8.29 5.98
N TYR A 2 -2.47 7.86 6.93
CA TYR A 2 -1.80 8.75 7.89
C TYR A 2 -0.68 9.62 7.30
N VAL A 3 0.01 9.20 6.26
CA VAL A 3 1.07 10.00 5.60
C VAL A 3 0.51 11.31 5.01
N ARG A 4 -0.76 11.33 4.62
CA ARG A 4 -1.44 12.49 4.03
C ARG A 4 -1.95 13.51 5.05
N GLN A 5 -2.13 13.11 6.31
CA GLN A 5 -2.81 13.93 7.32
C GLN A 5 -1.97 15.10 7.87
N PRO A 6 -0.64 14.99 8.07
CA PRO A 6 0.16 16.13 8.48
C PRO A 6 0.09 17.29 7.51
N ASP A 7 0.16 17.03 6.20
CA ASP A 7 0.17 18.07 5.17
C ASP A 7 -1.19 18.71 4.93
N THR A 8 -2.27 18.04 5.34
CA THR A 8 -3.64 18.59 5.27
C THR A 8 -4.03 19.36 6.53
N GLY A 9 -3.14 19.46 7.53
CA GLY A 9 -3.40 20.12 8.81
C GLY A 9 -4.28 19.32 9.78
N ILE A 10 -4.57 18.03 9.46
CA ILE A 10 -5.36 17.15 10.35
C ILE A 10 -4.48 16.59 11.47
N ARG A 11 -3.18 16.40 11.20
CA ARG A 11 -2.18 15.96 12.19
C ARG A 11 -0.91 16.79 12.06
N GLU A 12 -0.30 17.10 13.18
CA GLU A 12 0.94 17.89 13.22
C GLU A 12 2.17 17.07 12.81
N GLN A 13 2.16 15.77 13.08
CA GLN A 13 3.32 14.91 12.86
C GLN A 13 2.92 13.46 12.59
N LEU A 14 3.70 12.80 11.71
CA LEU A 14 3.61 11.37 11.45
C LEU A 14 4.63 10.61 12.32
N ASN A 15 4.18 9.65 13.11
CA ASN A 15 5.04 8.73 13.82
C ASN A 15 5.36 7.50 12.95
N VAL A 16 6.66 7.29 12.72
CA VAL A 16 7.21 6.13 12.02
C VAL A 16 7.71 5.14 13.07
N TYR A 17 6.97 4.06 13.27
CA TYR A 17 7.24 3.09 14.33
C TYR A 17 8.33 2.09 13.94
N GLY A 18 9.22 1.76 14.89
CA GLY A 18 10.29 0.79 14.72
C GLY A 18 11.59 1.42 14.22
N ASN A 19 12.46 1.82 15.18
CA ASN A 19 13.81 2.32 14.93
C ASN A 19 14.86 1.49 15.67
N ASP A 20 14.47 0.28 16.06
CA ASP A 20 15.19 -0.59 17.00
C ASP A 20 15.88 -1.78 16.34
N SER A 21 15.92 -1.83 15.00
CA SER A 21 16.65 -2.84 14.23
C SER A 21 18.02 -2.33 13.77
N ASP A 22 19.01 -3.21 13.74
CA ASP A 22 20.34 -2.94 13.18
C ASP A 22 20.46 -3.60 11.78
N PRO A 23 20.68 -2.82 10.73
CA PRO A 23 20.76 -1.35 10.67
C PRO A 23 19.39 -0.66 10.85
N PRO A 24 19.35 0.62 11.30
CA PRO A 24 18.12 1.34 11.67
C PRO A 24 17.18 1.68 10.52
N VAL A 25 17.09 0.83 9.51
CA VAL A 25 16.30 1.02 8.28
C VAL A 25 14.99 0.23 8.31
N ALA A 26 14.78 -0.61 9.31
CA ALA A 26 13.68 -1.55 9.35
C ALA A 26 12.47 -1.05 10.14
N THR A 27 11.81 -0.03 9.62
CA THR A 27 10.39 0.16 9.92
C THR A 27 9.59 -0.99 9.31
N CYS A 28 8.45 -1.36 9.94
CA CYS A 28 7.63 -2.48 9.45
C CYS A 28 7.37 -2.39 7.95
N SER A 29 7.62 -3.48 7.24
CA SER A 29 7.40 -3.56 5.79
C SER A 29 6.06 -4.23 5.49
N ARG A 30 5.31 -3.67 4.54
CA ARG A 30 4.00 -4.17 4.11
C ARG A 30 3.91 -4.14 2.59
N ASP A 31 2.95 -4.89 2.05
CA ASP A 31 2.59 -4.83 0.64
C ASP A 31 1.57 -3.71 0.42
N TYR A 32 1.90 -2.77 -0.44
CA TYR A 32 1.04 -1.63 -0.78
C TYR A 32 0.54 -1.77 -2.22
N ILE A 33 -0.62 -2.38 -2.36
CA ILE A 33 -1.27 -2.55 -3.66
C ILE A 33 -2.22 -1.38 -3.96
N TYR A 34 -2.25 -0.94 -5.21
CA TYR A 34 -3.21 0.05 -5.70
C TYR A 34 -4.60 -0.56 -5.82
N VAL A 35 -5.63 0.17 -5.37
CA VAL A 35 -7.01 -0.34 -5.32
C VAL A 35 -7.55 -0.75 -6.70
N ALA A 36 -7.21 -0.03 -7.77
CA ALA A 36 -7.63 -0.41 -9.11
C ALA A 36 -6.94 -1.71 -9.59
N SER A 37 -5.67 -1.93 -9.21
CA SER A 37 -4.99 -3.21 -9.47
C SER A 37 -5.69 -4.37 -8.74
N LEU A 38 -6.17 -4.15 -7.51
CA LEU A 38 -6.97 -5.15 -6.80
C LEU A 38 -8.31 -5.41 -7.52
N ALA A 39 -8.98 -4.37 -8.00
CA ALA A 39 -10.22 -4.52 -8.79
C ALA A 39 -10.00 -5.32 -10.08
N THR A 40 -8.89 -5.08 -10.80
CA THR A 40 -8.55 -5.88 -11.99
C THR A 40 -8.25 -7.34 -11.68
N ALA A 41 -7.68 -7.65 -10.49
CA ALA A 41 -7.49 -9.03 -10.05
C ALA A 41 -8.84 -9.76 -9.90
N HIS A 42 -9.84 -9.09 -9.30
CA HIS A 42 -11.19 -9.66 -9.18
C HIS A 42 -11.83 -9.89 -10.57
N HIS A 43 -11.68 -8.93 -11.47
CA HIS A 43 -12.20 -9.08 -12.84
C HIS A 43 -11.54 -10.29 -13.54
N LYS A 44 -10.22 -10.42 -13.44
CA LYS A 44 -9.50 -11.56 -14.02
C LYS A 44 -9.91 -12.91 -13.40
N ALA A 45 -10.16 -12.95 -12.09
CA ALA A 45 -10.68 -14.14 -11.45
C ALA A 45 -12.06 -14.54 -12.02
N MET A 46 -12.96 -13.57 -12.21
CA MET A 46 -14.28 -13.82 -12.83
C MET A 46 -14.18 -14.32 -14.27
N GLU A 47 -13.21 -13.84 -15.06
CA GLU A 47 -12.99 -14.30 -16.44
C GLU A 47 -12.38 -15.72 -16.49
N THR A 48 -11.62 -16.11 -15.46
CA THR A 48 -10.85 -17.35 -15.43
C THR A 48 -11.64 -18.52 -14.83
N VAL A 49 -12.57 -18.22 -13.89
CA VAL A 49 -13.44 -19.25 -13.31
C VAL A 49 -14.48 -19.65 -14.35
N PRO A 50 -14.46 -20.88 -14.90
CA PRO A 50 -15.50 -21.33 -15.84
C PRO A 50 -16.86 -21.29 -15.15
N GLU A 51 -17.94 -21.04 -15.90
CA GLU A 51 -19.31 -21.24 -15.42
C GLU A 51 -19.40 -22.62 -14.78
N ALA A 52 -19.59 -22.64 -13.48
CA ALA A 52 -19.18 -23.75 -12.63
C ALA A 52 -20.03 -25.00 -12.86
N GLU A 53 -19.42 -26.03 -13.41
CA GLU A 53 -19.79 -27.42 -13.11
C GLU A 53 -19.02 -28.03 -11.91
N SER A 54 -18.14 -27.26 -11.24
CA SER A 54 -17.36 -27.76 -10.12
C SER A 54 -17.43 -26.83 -8.91
N GLU A 55 -17.84 -27.37 -7.77
CA GLU A 55 -17.80 -26.75 -6.44
C GLU A 55 -16.35 -26.62 -5.93
N GLN A 56 -15.42 -26.09 -6.75
CA GLN A 56 -14.03 -25.94 -6.36
C GLN A 56 -13.77 -24.54 -5.82
N LEU A 57 -13.31 -24.46 -4.58
CA LEU A 57 -12.82 -23.23 -3.97
C LEU A 57 -11.37 -22.99 -4.40
N GLU A 58 -11.11 -21.89 -5.10
CA GLU A 58 -9.78 -21.42 -5.43
C GLU A 58 -9.40 -20.21 -4.59
N VAL A 59 -8.18 -20.21 -4.06
CA VAL A 59 -7.65 -19.13 -3.24
C VAL A 59 -6.42 -18.54 -3.89
N PHE A 60 -6.41 -17.22 -4.04
CA PHE A 60 -5.30 -16.45 -4.61
C PHE A 60 -4.83 -15.37 -3.64
N ASN A 61 -3.51 -15.30 -3.42
CA ASN A 61 -2.90 -14.14 -2.81
C ASN A 61 -2.74 -13.04 -3.86
N VAL A 62 -3.15 -11.83 -3.52
CA VAL A 62 -3.10 -10.67 -4.41
C VAL A 62 -2.27 -9.57 -3.75
N GLY A 63 -1.23 -9.13 -4.43
CA GLY A 63 -0.29 -8.14 -3.95
C GLY A 63 0.77 -7.80 -4.99
N THR A 64 1.72 -6.95 -4.61
CA THR A 64 2.85 -6.57 -5.47
C THR A 64 3.99 -7.59 -5.41
N GLY A 65 4.00 -8.47 -4.39
CA GLY A 65 5.09 -9.39 -4.09
C GLY A 65 6.31 -8.70 -3.46
N ARG A 66 6.17 -7.43 -3.07
CA ARG A 66 7.25 -6.63 -2.49
C ARG A 66 6.82 -5.99 -1.18
N GLY A 67 7.66 -6.15 -0.15
CA GLY A 67 7.55 -5.37 1.08
C GLY A 67 8.15 -3.98 0.92
N VAL A 68 7.41 -2.96 1.34
CA VAL A 68 7.85 -1.57 1.38
C VAL A 68 7.78 -1.09 2.82
N SER A 69 8.85 -0.48 3.32
CA SER A 69 8.91 0.07 4.67
C SER A 69 8.15 1.39 4.78
N THR A 70 7.76 1.74 6.00
CA THR A 70 7.10 3.04 6.24
C THR A 70 7.98 4.22 5.84
N LYS A 71 9.31 4.10 6.02
CA LYS A 71 10.26 5.14 5.59
C LYS A 71 10.28 5.28 4.06
N GLU A 72 10.32 4.17 3.32
CA GLU A 72 10.24 4.20 1.85
C GLU A 72 8.92 4.83 1.37
N ILE A 73 7.80 4.61 2.07
CA ILE A 73 6.52 5.28 1.77
C ILE A 73 6.63 6.80 1.91
N VAL A 74 7.25 7.28 2.98
CA VAL A 74 7.44 8.73 3.19
C VAL A 74 8.30 9.31 2.07
N ASP A 75 9.43 8.68 1.76
CA ASP A 75 10.35 9.16 0.72
C ASP A 75 9.69 9.16 -0.67
N ALA A 76 8.96 8.08 -0.99
CA ALA A 76 8.22 7.97 -2.25
C ALA A 76 7.09 9.01 -2.35
N PHE A 77 6.40 9.30 -1.24
CA PHE A 77 5.36 10.32 -1.19
C PHE A 77 5.94 11.72 -1.44
N GLU A 78 7.00 12.10 -0.73
CA GLU A 78 7.68 13.38 -0.92
C GLU A 78 8.17 13.55 -2.36
N LYS A 79 8.75 12.50 -2.94
CA LYS A 79 9.21 12.47 -4.32
C LYS A 79 8.08 12.63 -5.34
N ALA A 80 6.96 11.91 -5.13
CA ALA A 80 5.84 11.88 -6.07
C ALA A 80 4.97 13.14 -6.02
N THR A 81 4.87 13.81 -4.86
CA THR A 81 3.97 14.95 -4.63
C THR A 81 4.70 16.28 -4.51
N GLY A 82 5.99 16.28 -4.21
CA GLY A 82 6.77 17.48 -3.86
C GLY A 82 6.47 18.02 -2.46
N VAL A 83 5.61 17.37 -1.69
CA VAL A 83 5.17 17.82 -0.37
C VAL A 83 6.03 17.17 0.70
N LYS A 84 6.59 17.98 1.62
CA LYS A 84 7.40 17.50 2.73
C LYS A 84 6.51 16.98 3.85
N VAL A 85 6.83 15.82 4.40
CA VAL A 85 6.12 15.20 5.51
C VAL A 85 6.85 15.47 6.82
N ASN A 86 6.18 16.11 7.77
CA ASN A 86 6.71 16.23 9.13
C ASN A 86 6.58 14.88 9.84
N TRP A 87 7.68 14.16 10.03
CA TRP A 87 7.69 12.84 10.65
C TRP A 87 8.80 12.66 11.68
N THR A 88 8.64 11.72 12.59
CA THR A 88 9.64 11.32 13.59
C THR A 88 9.59 9.82 13.82
N TYR A 89 10.69 9.25 14.29
CA TYR A 89 10.69 7.87 14.76
C TYR A 89 9.98 7.73 16.11
N ALA A 90 9.26 6.64 16.26
CA ALA A 90 8.65 6.24 17.52
C ALA A 90 9.01 4.78 17.85
N PRO A 91 9.02 4.40 19.14
CA PRO A 91 9.27 3.02 19.54
C PRO A 91 8.32 2.04 18.85
N ARG A 92 8.79 0.80 18.63
CA ARG A 92 7.98 -0.28 18.07
C ARG A 92 6.75 -0.51 18.93
N ARG A 93 5.61 -0.76 18.28
CA ARG A 93 4.39 -1.17 18.97
C ARG A 93 4.41 -2.68 19.25
N ALA A 94 3.92 -3.08 20.41
CA ALA A 94 3.78 -4.50 20.74
C ALA A 94 2.90 -5.22 19.71
N GLY A 95 3.35 -6.38 19.21
CA GLY A 95 2.63 -7.18 18.22
C GLY A 95 2.83 -6.75 16.76
N ASP A 96 3.59 -5.68 16.46
CA ASP A 96 3.90 -5.34 15.07
C ASP A 96 4.82 -6.39 14.43
N ILE A 97 4.33 -7.02 13.36
CA ILE A 97 5.11 -7.93 12.52
C ILE A 97 6.09 -7.10 11.68
N GLU A 98 7.37 -7.46 11.69
CA GLU A 98 8.41 -6.69 11.00
C GLU A 98 8.21 -6.67 9.49
N LYS A 99 7.94 -7.83 8.89
CA LYS A 99 7.87 -7.99 7.43
C LYS A 99 6.72 -8.91 7.07
N VAL A 100 5.82 -8.41 6.23
CA VAL A 100 4.76 -9.20 5.63
C VAL A 100 4.35 -8.63 4.27
N TRP A 101 4.33 -9.47 3.26
CA TRP A 101 3.82 -9.18 1.92
C TRP A 101 3.29 -10.45 1.27
N ALA A 102 2.47 -10.31 0.23
CA ALA A 102 1.89 -11.43 -0.48
C ALA A 102 2.94 -12.14 -1.38
N ASP A 103 2.76 -13.43 -1.59
CA ASP A 103 3.32 -14.13 -2.75
C ASP A 103 2.22 -14.24 -3.83
N PRO A 104 2.26 -13.39 -4.89
CA PRO A 104 1.23 -13.37 -5.92
C PRO A 104 1.47 -14.39 -7.05
N LYS A 105 2.44 -15.29 -6.93
CA LYS A 105 2.86 -16.17 -8.00
C LYS A 105 1.69 -16.94 -8.63
N LYS A 106 0.82 -17.57 -7.82
CA LYS A 106 -0.35 -18.30 -8.31
C LYS A 106 -1.30 -17.38 -9.09
N ALA A 107 -1.57 -16.17 -8.58
CA ALA A 107 -2.42 -15.21 -9.29
C ALA A 107 -1.80 -14.77 -10.62
N ASN A 108 -0.48 -14.56 -10.67
CA ASN A 108 0.22 -14.20 -11.90
C ASN A 108 0.13 -15.30 -12.96
N GLU A 109 0.33 -16.56 -12.56
CA GLU A 109 0.36 -17.72 -13.46
C GLU A 109 -1.04 -18.16 -13.92
N VAL A 110 -2.01 -18.21 -13.00
CA VAL A 110 -3.35 -18.75 -13.29
C VAL A 110 -4.30 -17.69 -13.83
N LEU A 111 -4.31 -16.48 -13.25
CA LEU A 111 -5.19 -15.41 -13.68
C LEU A 111 -4.57 -14.52 -14.79
N GLY A 112 -3.27 -14.68 -15.08
CA GLY A 112 -2.54 -13.78 -15.98
C GLY A 112 -2.53 -12.33 -15.47
N TRP A 113 -2.66 -12.14 -14.15
CA TRP A 113 -2.75 -10.82 -13.52
C TRP A 113 -1.46 -10.45 -12.78
N LYS A 114 -1.12 -9.17 -12.83
CA LYS A 114 0.02 -8.60 -12.10
C LYS A 114 -0.30 -7.19 -11.63
N ALA A 115 0.19 -6.81 -10.44
CA ALA A 115 0.14 -5.44 -9.97
C ALA A 115 1.19 -4.59 -10.70
N GLU A 116 0.78 -3.72 -11.63
CA GLU A 116 1.67 -2.94 -12.50
C GLU A 116 1.84 -1.49 -12.03
N THR A 117 0.89 -0.98 -11.21
CA THR A 117 0.93 0.41 -10.76
C THR A 117 2.09 0.64 -9.79
N SER A 118 2.91 1.63 -10.07
CA SER A 118 4.05 2.00 -9.22
C SER A 118 3.60 2.53 -7.86
N LEU A 119 4.50 2.45 -6.87
CA LEU A 119 4.26 3.03 -5.55
C LEU A 119 4.04 4.54 -5.63
N GLU A 120 4.85 5.23 -6.42
CA GLU A 120 4.76 6.67 -6.64
C GLU A 120 3.40 7.08 -7.23
N ASP A 121 2.92 6.36 -8.25
CA ASP A 121 1.62 6.65 -8.87
C ASP A 121 0.47 6.37 -7.89
N THR A 122 0.57 5.32 -7.10
CA THR A 122 -0.38 4.99 -6.04
C THR A 122 -0.48 6.13 -5.01
N LEU A 123 0.67 6.63 -4.54
CA LEU A 123 0.73 7.71 -3.56
C LEU A 123 0.27 9.03 -4.15
N LYS A 124 0.63 9.35 -5.39
CA LYS A 124 0.18 10.54 -6.11
C LYS A 124 -1.34 10.53 -6.32
N SER A 125 -1.91 9.40 -6.72
CA SER A 125 -3.36 9.24 -6.85
C SER A 125 -4.08 9.49 -5.51
N ALA A 126 -3.55 8.92 -4.42
CA ALA A 126 -4.09 9.11 -3.09
C ALA A 126 -4.00 10.56 -2.61
N TRP A 127 -2.91 11.27 -2.95
CA TRP A 127 -2.75 12.69 -2.66
C TRP A 127 -3.75 13.55 -3.45
N ASN A 128 -3.86 13.33 -4.75
CA ASN A 128 -4.81 14.05 -5.61
C ASN A 128 -6.26 13.90 -5.11
N TRP A 129 -6.61 12.72 -4.62
CA TRP A 129 -7.92 12.50 -4.00
C TRP A 129 -8.10 13.34 -2.74
N GLN A 130 -7.10 13.40 -1.87
CA GLN A 130 -7.14 14.22 -0.66
C GLN A 130 -7.30 15.70 -0.95
N VAL A 131 -6.58 16.22 -1.97
CA VAL A 131 -6.72 17.61 -2.43
C VAL A 131 -8.16 17.88 -2.89
N LYS A 132 -8.73 17.00 -3.70
CA LYS A 132 -10.12 17.14 -4.17
C LYS A 132 -11.16 17.10 -3.03
N LEU A 133 -10.94 16.27 -2.01
CA LEU A 133 -11.82 16.24 -0.83
C LEU A 133 -11.78 17.59 -0.10
N ARG A 134 -10.59 18.15 0.07
CA ARG A 134 -10.39 19.44 0.72
C ARG A 134 -11.07 20.58 -0.04
N GLU A 135 -10.92 20.62 -1.38
CA GLU A 135 -11.59 21.60 -2.24
C GLU A 135 -13.12 21.52 -2.14
N ARG A 136 -13.68 20.35 -1.86
CA ARG A 136 -15.10 20.11 -1.65
C ARG A 136 -15.58 20.35 -0.21
N GLY A 137 -14.68 20.76 0.70
CA GLY A 137 -15.01 20.96 2.12
C GLY A 137 -15.32 19.66 2.89
N ILE A 138 -14.91 18.50 2.36
CA ILE A 138 -15.08 17.19 2.98
C ILE A 138 -13.79 16.88 3.74
N GLN A 139 -13.88 16.76 5.08
CA GLN A 139 -12.77 16.40 5.98
C GLN A 139 -12.73 14.91 6.28
#